data_5a4fa454cc83a33567a55aeaa5ee9b31
#
_entry.id   5a4fa454cc83a33567a55aeaa5ee9b31
#
_cell.length_a   1.000
_cell.length_b   1.000
_cell.length_c   1.000
_cell.angle_alpha   90.00
_cell.angle_beta   90.00
_cell.angle_gamma   90.00
#
_symmetry.space_group_name_H-M   'P 1'
#
loop_
_entity.id
_entity.type
_entity.pdbx_description
1 polymer ?
#
loop_
_entity_poly.entity_id
_entity_poly.type
_entity_poly.pdbx_seq_one_letter_code
_entity_poly.pdbx_strand_id
1 'polypeptide(L)'
;SLGTIAEEIHDSDISENLSTILVDPMGIYWSMKRPNDRAAGLLENWGMKPEGYDINIFIPEGKTDSFKQKDMPYDETFTLNPAELSSTEWAMAFNVKLNSKIGILLERVTGKLDEKYGDDYNINMMIKALDKFDFDQETQRALENRFQNAKDWGIFGEESTIDQFMSRGEISIIDMSVFGEMSSGWSVRSLVVGLLAKRILQQRMAARRMEELDEMEGNKDNEMPIVWMLIDEAHQFIPNNGKTPATKPLLRWVKIGR
;
A
#
# COMPACT_ATOMS: atom_id res chain seq x y z
N SER A 1 15.93 15.13 -3.66
CA SER A 1 14.76 14.33 -4.01
C SER A 1 14.45 13.32 -2.90
N LEU A 2 13.30 12.65 -2.94
CA LEU A 2 13.00 11.57 -1.97
C LEU A 2 13.96 10.39 -2.13
N GLY A 3 14.42 10.10 -3.36
CA GLY A 3 15.46 9.09 -3.59
C GLY A 3 16.73 9.41 -2.82
N THR A 4 17.25 10.63 -2.90
CA THR A 4 18.44 11.04 -2.15
C THR A 4 18.25 10.87 -0.63
N ILE A 5 17.05 11.17 -0.11
CA ILE A 5 16.76 10.94 1.31
C ILE A 5 16.80 9.44 1.65
N ALA A 6 16.26 8.58 0.79
CA ALA A 6 16.31 7.13 0.98
C ALA A 6 17.75 6.59 0.92
N GLU A 7 18.56 7.09 -0.01
CA GLU A 7 19.99 6.78 -0.14
C GLU A 7 20.76 7.17 1.14
N GLU A 8 20.62 8.39 1.62
CA GLU A 8 21.26 8.88 2.84
C GLU A 8 20.83 8.10 4.11
N ILE A 9 19.55 7.69 4.18
CA ILE A 9 19.07 6.84 5.27
C ILE A 9 19.74 5.46 5.20
N HIS A 10 19.84 4.88 4.00
CA HIS A 10 20.47 3.57 3.79
C HIS A 10 21.95 3.58 4.18
N ASP A 11 22.66 4.63 3.84
CA ASP A 11 24.10 4.80 4.11
C ASP A 11 24.41 5.19 5.56
N SER A 12 23.37 5.47 6.36
CA SER A 12 23.53 5.88 7.76
C SER A 12 23.72 4.70 8.70
N ASP A 13 24.38 4.94 9.85
CA ASP A 13 24.59 3.95 10.92
C ASP A 13 23.27 3.42 11.53
N ILE A 14 22.16 4.12 11.32
CA ILE A 14 20.84 3.71 11.83
C ILE A 14 20.08 2.81 10.87
N SER A 15 20.57 2.61 9.63
CA SER A 15 19.89 1.85 8.59
C SER A 15 19.54 0.43 9.02
N GLU A 16 20.44 -0.25 9.74
CA GLU A 16 20.23 -1.62 10.24
C GLU A 16 18.97 -1.77 11.12
N ASN A 17 18.47 -0.69 11.71
CA ASN A 17 17.26 -0.69 12.56
C ASN A 17 16.03 -0.07 11.88
N LEU A 18 16.19 0.40 10.65
CA LEU A 18 15.14 1.00 9.86
C LEU A 18 14.64 0.07 8.76
N SER A 19 13.40 0.24 8.40
CA SER A 19 12.83 -0.21 7.14
C SER A 19 12.33 1.02 6.39
N THR A 20 12.81 1.25 5.18
CA THR A 20 12.43 2.41 4.38
C THR A 20 11.45 1.98 3.29
N ILE A 21 10.24 2.49 3.34
CA ILE A 21 9.22 2.25 2.31
C ILE A 21 9.07 3.52 1.48
N LEU A 22 9.30 3.42 0.18
CA LEU A 22 9.13 4.51 -0.77
C LEU A 22 7.92 4.23 -1.67
N VAL A 23 6.89 5.06 -1.55
CA VAL A 23 5.69 4.98 -2.39
C VAL A 23 5.93 5.74 -3.67
N ASP A 24 5.95 5.01 -4.81
CA ASP A 24 6.26 5.51 -6.14
C ASP A 24 5.04 5.50 -7.07
N PRO A 25 4.24 6.57 -7.13
CA PRO A 25 3.12 6.65 -8.04
C PRO A 25 3.52 6.91 -9.50
N MET A 26 4.77 7.31 -9.75
CA MET A 26 5.27 7.69 -11.07
C MET A 26 6.17 6.64 -11.71
N GLY A 27 6.70 5.68 -10.94
CA GLY A 27 7.60 4.63 -11.42
C GLY A 27 8.96 5.16 -11.84
N ILE A 28 9.58 5.99 -11.01
CA ILE A 28 10.87 6.61 -11.33
C ILE A 28 12.02 6.11 -10.45
N TYR A 29 11.72 5.57 -9.28
CA TYR A 29 12.74 5.22 -8.28
C TYR A 29 13.43 3.88 -8.54
N TRP A 30 12.96 3.05 -9.46
CA TRP A 30 13.71 1.87 -9.92
C TRP A 30 15.12 2.23 -10.39
N SER A 31 15.33 3.48 -10.85
CA SER A 31 16.63 3.98 -11.30
C SER A 31 17.70 3.99 -10.19
N MET A 32 17.31 3.95 -8.91
CA MET A 32 18.23 3.85 -7.78
C MET A 32 19.08 2.58 -7.79
N LYS A 33 18.64 1.50 -8.48
CA LYS A 33 19.47 0.30 -8.71
C LYS A 33 20.72 0.53 -9.56
N ARG A 34 20.79 1.66 -10.28
CA ARG A 34 21.86 1.90 -11.26
C ARG A 34 22.66 3.13 -10.88
N PRO A 35 24.01 3.07 -10.97
CA PRO A 35 24.84 4.24 -10.75
C PRO A 35 24.49 5.34 -11.75
N ASN A 36 24.47 6.59 -11.27
CA ASN A 36 24.24 7.76 -12.12
C ASN A 36 25.55 8.25 -12.73
N ASP A 37 26.09 7.53 -13.71
CA ASP A 37 27.34 7.86 -14.38
C ASP A 37 27.31 9.24 -15.06
N ARG A 38 26.12 9.75 -15.41
CA ARG A 38 25.99 11.09 -16.00
C ARG A 38 26.33 12.21 -15.02
N ALA A 39 26.15 11.97 -13.74
CA ALA A 39 26.47 12.90 -12.68
C ALA A 39 27.87 12.69 -12.08
N ALA A 40 28.68 11.75 -12.57
CA ALA A 40 29.97 11.38 -12.01
C ALA A 40 30.87 12.58 -11.73
N GLY A 41 31.03 13.50 -12.69
CA GLY A 41 31.86 14.71 -12.52
C GLY A 41 31.32 15.71 -11.49
N LEU A 42 30.01 15.73 -11.24
CA LEU A 42 29.41 16.55 -10.19
C LEU A 42 29.61 15.89 -8.82
N LEU A 43 29.45 14.60 -8.73
CA LEU A 43 29.64 13.82 -7.50
C LEU A 43 31.09 13.84 -7.05
N GLU A 44 32.05 13.76 -7.96
CA GLU A 44 33.48 13.83 -7.66
C GLU A 44 33.87 15.15 -6.97
N ASN A 45 33.23 16.27 -7.33
CA ASN A 45 33.45 17.55 -6.65
C ASN A 45 33.04 17.53 -5.16
N TRP A 46 32.19 16.59 -4.77
CA TRP A 46 31.76 16.39 -3.39
C TRP A 46 32.44 15.19 -2.72
N GLY A 47 33.44 14.58 -3.40
CA GLY A 47 34.13 13.38 -2.92
C GLY A 47 33.28 12.11 -2.99
N MET A 48 32.18 12.13 -3.76
CA MET A 48 31.25 11.01 -3.94
C MET A 48 31.51 10.30 -5.28
N LYS A 49 31.04 9.07 -5.37
CA LYS A 49 31.05 8.28 -6.61
C LYS A 49 29.62 7.88 -6.97
N PRO A 50 29.34 7.67 -8.28
CA PRO A 50 28.07 7.04 -8.68
C PRO A 50 28.00 5.62 -8.10
N GLU A 51 26.93 5.34 -7.38
CA GLU A 51 26.63 4.02 -6.82
C GLU A 51 25.19 3.64 -7.14
N GLY A 52 24.92 2.34 -7.21
CA GLY A 52 23.58 1.79 -7.26
C GLY A 52 23.26 1.17 -5.91
N TYR A 53 21.99 1.24 -5.50
CA TYR A 53 21.52 0.75 -4.21
C TYR A 53 20.82 -0.59 -4.35
N ASP A 54 20.97 -1.43 -3.35
CA ASP A 54 20.20 -2.67 -3.23
C ASP A 54 18.81 -2.33 -2.68
N ILE A 55 17.86 -2.28 -3.60
CA ILE A 55 16.47 -1.92 -3.33
C ILE A 55 15.54 -3.02 -3.82
N ASN A 56 14.44 -3.24 -3.15
CA ASN A 56 13.39 -4.19 -3.54
C ASN A 56 12.21 -3.44 -4.17
N ILE A 57 11.91 -3.72 -5.42
CA ILE A 57 10.82 -3.10 -6.17
C ILE A 57 9.62 -4.04 -6.17
N PHE A 58 8.54 -3.61 -5.56
CA PHE A 58 7.28 -4.33 -5.44
C PHE A 58 6.25 -3.75 -6.40
N ILE A 59 5.59 -4.63 -7.14
CA ILE A 59 4.51 -4.29 -8.06
C ILE A 59 3.23 -5.09 -7.75
N PRO A 60 2.04 -4.63 -8.14
CA PRO A 60 0.82 -5.42 -8.02
C PRO A 60 0.92 -6.73 -8.80
N GLU A 61 0.59 -7.87 -8.17
CA GLU A 61 0.73 -9.20 -8.78
C GLU A 61 0.01 -9.32 -10.13
N GLY A 62 -1.23 -8.86 -10.23
CA GLY A 62 -2.02 -8.91 -11.46
C GLY A 62 -1.58 -7.91 -12.54
N LYS A 63 -0.46 -7.20 -12.35
CA LYS A 63 0.09 -6.22 -13.31
C LYS A 63 1.47 -6.61 -13.85
N THR A 64 2.00 -7.76 -13.51
CA THR A 64 3.31 -8.26 -13.96
C THR A 64 3.47 -8.21 -15.48
N ASP A 65 2.43 -8.56 -16.25
CA ASP A 65 2.50 -8.52 -17.72
C ASP A 65 2.67 -7.10 -18.27
N SER A 66 2.07 -6.10 -17.61
CA SER A 66 2.23 -4.69 -17.99
C SER A 66 3.67 -4.20 -17.79
N PHE A 67 4.30 -4.62 -16.69
CA PHE A 67 5.71 -4.30 -16.41
C PHE A 67 6.65 -5.00 -17.38
N LYS A 68 6.42 -6.28 -17.67
CA LYS A 68 7.20 -7.03 -18.69
C LYS A 68 7.10 -6.42 -20.07
N GLN A 69 5.89 -6.02 -20.50
CA GLN A 69 5.70 -5.38 -21.82
C GLN A 69 6.42 -4.04 -21.95
N LYS A 70 6.58 -3.30 -20.86
CA LYS A 70 7.27 -2.01 -20.82
C LYS A 70 8.76 -2.14 -20.49
N ASP A 71 9.28 -3.37 -20.34
CA ASP A 71 10.65 -3.68 -19.90
C ASP A 71 11.03 -2.93 -18.60
N MET A 72 10.09 -2.81 -17.68
CA MET A 72 10.30 -2.15 -16.39
C MET A 72 10.75 -3.19 -15.35
N PRO A 73 11.85 -2.92 -14.61
CA PRO A 73 12.36 -3.86 -13.62
C PRO A 73 11.45 -3.91 -12.39
N TYR A 74 11.31 -5.10 -11.83
CA TYR A 74 10.73 -5.33 -10.50
C TYR A 74 11.37 -6.59 -9.90
N ASP A 75 11.28 -6.74 -8.59
CA ASP A 75 11.84 -7.88 -7.87
C ASP A 75 10.73 -8.79 -7.37
N GLU A 76 9.72 -8.20 -6.73
CA GLU A 76 8.67 -8.91 -6.02
C GLU A 76 7.27 -8.41 -6.41
N THR A 77 6.27 -9.18 -6.07
CA THR A 77 4.87 -8.79 -6.26
C THR A 77 4.14 -8.69 -4.94
N PHE A 78 3.07 -7.91 -4.89
CA PHE A 78 2.21 -7.83 -3.72
C PHE A 78 0.73 -8.02 -4.05
N THR A 79 0.01 -8.49 -3.06
CA THR A 79 -1.45 -8.58 -3.04
C THR A 79 -2.03 -7.99 -1.76
N LEU A 80 -3.31 -7.65 -1.83
CA LEU A 80 -4.13 -7.20 -0.72
C LEU A 80 -5.32 -8.16 -0.54
N ASN A 81 -5.67 -8.47 0.69
CA ASN A 81 -6.91 -9.20 0.94
C ASN A 81 -8.10 -8.22 0.91
N PRO A 82 -9.12 -8.42 0.06
CA PRO A 82 -10.29 -7.56 -0.01
C PRO A 82 -11.09 -7.52 1.31
N ALA A 83 -10.97 -8.53 2.16
CA ALA A 83 -11.60 -8.59 3.48
C ALA A 83 -11.02 -7.58 4.49
N GLU A 84 -9.80 -7.09 4.28
CA GLU A 84 -9.20 -6.06 5.13
C GLU A 84 -9.81 -4.67 4.93
N LEU A 85 -10.61 -4.50 3.87
CA LEU A 85 -11.27 -3.24 3.52
C LEU A 85 -12.63 -3.12 4.20
N SER A 86 -12.80 -2.10 5.01
CA SER A 86 -14.10 -1.72 5.53
C SER A 86 -15.05 -1.25 4.41
N SER A 87 -16.36 -1.33 4.67
CA SER A 87 -17.38 -0.75 3.77
C SER A 87 -17.12 0.71 3.42
N THR A 88 -16.57 1.48 4.34
CA THR A 88 -16.19 2.89 4.13
C THR A 88 -15.04 3.03 3.13
N GLU A 89 -14.01 2.19 3.23
CA GLU A 89 -12.86 2.19 2.32
C GLU A 89 -13.29 1.76 0.91
N TRP A 90 -14.12 0.72 0.80
CA TRP A 90 -14.74 0.32 -0.45
C TRP A 90 -15.60 1.43 -1.07
N ALA A 91 -16.45 2.10 -0.27
CA ALA A 91 -17.30 3.18 -0.74
C ALA A 91 -16.47 4.36 -1.28
N MET A 92 -15.36 4.71 -0.61
CA MET A 92 -14.42 5.72 -1.10
C MET A 92 -13.74 5.28 -2.41
N ALA A 93 -13.28 4.03 -2.50
CA ALA A 93 -12.63 3.49 -3.69
C ALA A 93 -13.59 3.47 -4.90
N PHE A 94 -14.86 3.18 -4.67
CA PHE A 94 -15.91 3.18 -5.70
C PHE A 94 -16.54 4.54 -5.95
N ASN A 95 -16.14 5.58 -5.23
CA ASN A 95 -16.76 6.90 -5.24
C ASN A 95 -18.28 6.86 -5.01
N VAL A 96 -18.70 6.12 -3.99
CA VAL A 96 -20.11 5.89 -3.62
C VAL A 96 -20.36 6.48 -2.23
N LYS A 97 -21.53 7.12 -2.05
CA LYS A 97 -21.96 7.56 -0.73
C LYS A 97 -22.53 6.38 0.05
N LEU A 98 -22.10 6.17 1.31
CA LEU A 98 -22.60 5.07 2.16
C LEU A 98 -24.11 5.09 2.36
N ASN A 99 -24.73 6.27 2.40
CA ASN A 99 -26.17 6.43 2.53
C ASN A 99 -26.96 6.32 1.21
N SER A 100 -26.31 5.98 0.09
CA SER A 100 -26.98 5.63 -1.17
C SER A 100 -27.41 4.17 -1.16
N LYS A 101 -28.33 3.76 -2.05
CA LYS A 101 -28.76 2.37 -2.19
C LYS A 101 -27.57 1.42 -2.38
N ILE A 102 -26.62 1.80 -3.26
CA ILE A 102 -25.41 1.01 -3.53
C ILE A 102 -24.54 0.94 -2.26
N GLY A 103 -24.37 2.06 -1.53
CA GLY A 103 -23.59 2.08 -0.29
C GLY A 103 -24.20 1.22 0.81
N ILE A 104 -25.51 1.24 0.97
CA ILE A 104 -26.22 0.39 1.93
C ILE A 104 -26.08 -1.10 1.56
N LEU A 105 -26.19 -1.45 0.28
CA LEU A 105 -25.98 -2.82 -0.18
C LEU A 105 -24.53 -3.25 0.06
N LEU A 106 -23.56 -2.40 -0.26
CA LEU A 106 -22.14 -2.65 0.00
C LEU A 106 -21.89 -2.95 1.48
N GLU A 107 -22.41 -2.12 2.39
CA GLU A 107 -22.26 -2.29 3.85
C GLU A 107 -22.88 -3.62 4.34
N ARG A 108 -24.03 -3.99 3.79
CA ARG A 108 -24.69 -5.27 4.13
C ARG A 108 -23.89 -6.48 3.61
N VAL A 109 -23.33 -6.39 2.41
CA VAL A 109 -22.53 -7.46 1.81
C VAL A 109 -21.25 -7.68 2.62
N THR A 110 -20.47 -6.62 2.87
CA THR A 110 -19.24 -6.71 3.65
C THR A 110 -19.53 -7.21 5.06
N GLY A 111 -20.46 -6.58 5.78
CA GLY A 111 -20.80 -6.99 7.15
C GLY A 111 -21.28 -8.44 7.26
N LYS A 112 -22.02 -8.96 6.26
CA LYS A 112 -22.45 -10.36 6.23
C LYS A 112 -21.32 -11.33 6.00
N LEU A 113 -20.34 -10.93 5.16
CA LEU A 113 -19.16 -11.75 4.89
C LEU A 113 -18.22 -11.74 6.10
N ASP A 114 -17.98 -10.58 6.72
CA ASP A 114 -17.19 -10.43 7.95
C ASP A 114 -17.77 -11.30 9.07
N GLU A 115 -19.10 -11.26 9.28
CA GLU A 115 -19.78 -12.08 10.30
C GLU A 115 -19.58 -13.59 10.07
N LYS A 116 -19.58 -14.02 8.80
CA LYS A 116 -19.57 -15.44 8.44
C LYS A 116 -18.17 -16.01 8.25
N TYR A 117 -17.25 -15.23 7.71
CA TYR A 117 -15.94 -15.72 7.23
C TYR A 117 -14.77 -14.98 7.88
N GLY A 118 -15.01 -13.88 8.67
CA GLY A 118 -13.94 -13.04 9.16
C GLY A 118 -13.13 -12.45 7.99
N ASP A 119 -11.84 -12.67 7.99
CA ASP A 119 -10.92 -12.19 6.94
C ASP A 119 -10.76 -13.19 5.77
N ASP A 120 -11.52 -14.30 5.76
CA ASP A 120 -11.40 -15.37 4.76
C ASP A 120 -12.49 -15.26 3.67
N TYR A 121 -12.49 -14.16 2.93
CA TYR A 121 -13.32 -14.01 1.72
C TYR A 121 -12.65 -13.17 0.64
N ASN A 122 -13.04 -13.42 -0.60
CA ASN A 122 -12.52 -12.75 -1.77
C ASN A 122 -13.62 -12.03 -2.57
N ILE A 123 -13.22 -11.26 -3.60
CA ILE A 123 -14.17 -10.49 -4.43
C ILE A 123 -15.23 -11.37 -5.09
N ASN A 124 -14.91 -12.60 -5.49
CA ASN A 124 -15.90 -13.50 -6.08
C ASN A 124 -17.00 -13.88 -5.06
N MET A 125 -16.62 -14.03 -3.79
CA MET A 125 -17.60 -14.27 -2.71
C MET A 125 -18.44 -13.02 -2.45
N MET A 126 -17.87 -11.82 -2.56
CA MET A 126 -18.61 -10.56 -2.47
C MET A 126 -19.66 -10.45 -3.58
N ILE A 127 -19.29 -10.75 -4.83
CA ILE A 127 -20.22 -10.77 -5.97
C ILE A 127 -21.34 -11.78 -5.75
N LYS A 128 -21.03 -13.02 -5.38
CA LYS A 128 -22.03 -14.07 -5.10
C LYS A 128 -22.96 -13.73 -3.93
N ALA A 129 -22.50 -12.91 -3.01
CA ALA A 129 -23.32 -12.51 -1.86
C ALA A 129 -24.42 -11.52 -2.24
N LEU A 130 -24.30 -10.78 -3.35
CA LEU A 130 -25.29 -9.80 -3.81
C LEU A 130 -26.67 -10.39 -3.99
N ASP A 131 -26.76 -11.60 -4.55
CA ASP A 131 -28.03 -12.30 -4.82
C ASP A 131 -28.81 -12.66 -3.54
N LYS A 132 -28.18 -12.57 -2.37
CA LYS A 132 -28.81 -12.91 -1.08
C LYS A 132 -29.55 -11.74 -0.44
N PHE A 133 -29.47 -10.57 -1.02
CA PHE A 133 -30.08 -9.36 -0.49
C PHE A 133 -31.23 -8.90 -1.39
N ASP A 134 -32.32 -8.51 -0.74
CA ASP A 134 -33.50 -7.96 -1.42
C ASP A 134 -33.25 -6.48 -1.76
N PHE A 135 -32.72 -6.25 -2.95
CA PHE A 135 -32.51 -4.94 -3.57
C PHE A 135 -32.96 -4.97 -5.03
N ASP A 136 -33.28 -3.77 -5.55
CA ASP A 136 -33.60 -3.65 -6.97
C ASP A 136 -32.41 -4.08 -7.85
N GLN A 137 -32.72 -4.67 -8.99
CA GLN A 137 -31.77 -5.30 -9.90
C GLN A 137 -30.72 -4.30 -10.44
N GLU A 138 -31.09 -3.02 -10.57
CA GLU A 138 -30.20 -1.96 -11.01
C GLU A 138 -29.10 -1.71 -9.96
N THR A 139 -29.48 -1.62 -8.68
CA THR A 139 -28.54 -1.44 -7.56
C THR A 139 -27.60 -2.64 -7.44
N GLN A 140 -28.10 -3.87 -7.55
CA GLN A 140 -27.27 -5.07 -7.50
C GLN A 140 -26.25 -5.10 -8.64
N ARG A 141 -26.69 -4.90 -9.89
CA ARG A 141 -25.79 -4.85 -11.06
C ARG A 141 -24.77 -3.72 -10.99
N ALA A 142 -25.17 -2.57 -10.45
CA ALA A 142 -24.26 -1.44 -10.30
C ALA A 142 -23.13 -1.74 -9.30
N LEU A 143 -23.40 -2.48 -8.23
CA LEU A 143 -22.36 -2.90 -7.27
C LEU A 143 -21.55 -4.09 -7.81
N GLU A 144 -22.19 -5.05 -8.48
CA GLU A 144 -21.50 -6.14 -9.15
C GLU A 144 -20.45 -5.63 -10.13
N ASN A 145 -20.83 -4.69 -11.01
CA ASN A 145 -19.89 -4.09 -11.97
C ASN A 145 -18.70 -3.42 -11.28
N ARG A 146 -18.89 -2.80 -10.10
CA ARG A 146 -17.79 -2.21 -9.34
C ARG A 146 -16.84 -3.27 -8.80
N PHE A 147 -17.35 -4.38 -8.29
CA PHE A 147 -16.52 -5.49 -7.84
C PHE A 147 -15.80 -6.16 -9.02
N GLN A 148 -16.45 -6.30 -10.18
CA GLN A 148 -15.78 -6.81 -11.38
C GLN A 148 -14.63 -5.89 -11.80
N ASN A 149 -14.86 -4.57 -11.84
CA ASN A 149 -13.80 -3.60 -12.11
C ASN A 149 -12.67 -3.65 -11.07
N ALA A 150 -12.98 -3.91 -9.80
CA ALA A 150 -11.97 -4.05 -8.77
C ALA A 150 -11.07 -5.28 -8.98
N LYS A 151 -11.57 -6.35 -9.55
CA LYS A 151 -10.73 -7.49 -9.96
C LYS A 151 -9.68 -7.08 -10.99
N ASP A 152 -10.05 -6.20 -11.94
CA ASP A 152 -9.16 -5.72 -12.99
C ASP A 152 -8.06 -4.78 -12.47
N TRP A 153 -8.17 -4.32 -11.21
CA TRP A 153 -7.08 -3.57 -10.59
C TRP A 153 -5.83 -4.42 -10.41
N GLY A 154 -6.00 -5.73 -10.23
CA GLY A 154 -4.87 -6.66 -10.12
C GLY A 154 -4.08 -6.54 -8.82
N ILE A 155 -4.71 -5.97 -7.78
CA ILE A 155 -4.10 -5.83 -6.44
C ILE A 155 -4.64 -6.84 -5.43
N PHE A 156 -5.73 -7.56 -5.74
CA PHE A 156 -6.37 -8.44 -4.77
C PHE A 156 -5.95 -9.89 -4.94
N GLY A 157 -5.59 -10.52 -3.82
CA GLY A 157 -5.30 -11.93 -3.66
C GLY A 157 -6.05 -12.53 -2.48
N GLU A 158 -5.73 -13.78 -2.13
CA GLU A 158 -6.30 -14.47 -0.97
C GLU A 158 -5.75 -13.91 0.34
N GLU A 159 -4.48 -13.53 0.34
CA GLU A 159 -3.79 -12.94 1.49
C GLU A 159 -3.15 -11.60 1.13
N SER A 160 -2.94 -10.76 2.13
CA SER A 160 -2.13 -9.55 1.98
C SER A 160 -0.67 -9.86 2.23
N THR A 161 0.18 -9.49 1.28
CA THR A 161 1.64 -9.67 1.38
C THR A 161 2.39 -8.38 1.74
N ILE A 162 1.69 -7.41 2.33
CA ILE A 162 2.25 -6.08 2.65
C ILE A 162 3.38 -6.15 3.69
N ASP A 163 3.40 -7.19 4.51
CA ASP A 163 4.39 -7.34 5.59
C ASP A 163 5.82 -7.49 5.06
N GLN A 164 5.97 -7.99 3.83
CA GLN A 164 7.27 -8.09 3.16
C GLN A 164 7.95 -6.74 2.86
N PHE A 165 7.21 -5.62 2.91
CA PHE A 165 7.80 -4.28 2.72
C PHE A 165 8.59 -3.78 3.93
N MET A 166 8.51 -4.47 5.06
CA MET A 166 9.08 -4.04 6.34
C MET A 166 10.33 -4.80 6.71
N SER A 167 11.18 -5.07 5.74
CA SER A 167 12.47 -5.71 6.00
C SER A 167 13.45 -4.72 6.62
N ARG A 168 14.15 -5.18 7.65
CA ARG A 168 15.15 -4.40 8.38
C ARG A 168 16.36 -4.11 7.49
N GLY A 169 16.82 -2.87 7.44
CA GLY A 169 17.97 -2.45 6.64
C GLY A 169 17.68 -2.27 5.15
N GLU A 170 16.45 -2.51 4.70
CA GLU A 170 16.10 -2.52 3.28
C GLU A 170 15.29 -1.27 2.86
N ILE A 171 15.42 -0.93 1.57
CA ILE A 171 14.55 0.02 0.90
C ILE A 171 13.57 -0.74 0.02
N SER A 172 12.29 -0.66 0.37
CA SER A 172 11.18 -1.23 -0.40
C SER A 172 10.50 -0.14 -1.22
N ILE A 173 10.50 -0.26 -2.55
CA ILE A 173 9.81 0.66 -3.46
C ILE A 173 8.51 0.04 -3.89
N ILE A 174 7.39 0.72 -3.65
CA ILE A 174 6.07 0.28 -4.09
C ILE A 174 5.72 1.04 -5.36
N ASP A 175 5.99 0.42 -6.50
CA ASP A 175 5.69 1.00 -7.82
C ASP A 175 4.22 0.83 -8.17
N MET A 176 3.53 1.96 -8.22
CA MET A 176 2.12 2.05 -8.58
C MET A 176 1.89 2.83 -9.88
N SER A 177 2.92 2.98 -10.70
CA SER A 177 2.88 3.76 -11.96
C SER A 177 1.87 3.18 -12.95
N VAL A 178 1.69 1.87 -12.96
CA VAL A 178 0.73 1.16 -13.81
C VAL A 178 -0.71 1.66 -13.67
N PHE A 179 -1.06 2.23 -12.53
CA PHE A 179 -2.40 2.80 -12.30
C PHE A 179 -2.57 4.20 -12.89
N GLY A 180 -1.50 4.84 -13.36
CA GLY A 180 -1.56 6.20 -13.92
C GLY A 180 -2.47 6.35 -15.14
N GLU A 181 -2.58 5.29 -15.92
CA GLU A 181 -3.40 5.24 -17.15
C GLU A 181 -4.84 4.78 -16.89
N MET A 182 -5.17 4.31 -15.68
CA MET A 182 -6.51 3.81 -15.34
C MET A 182 -7.40 4.94 -14.85
N SER A 183 -8.66 4.96 -15.28
CA SER A 183 -9.66 5.91 -14.81
C SER A 183 -9.90 5.86 -13.29
N SER A 184 -9.76 4.68 -12.68
CA SER A 184 -9.83 4.43 -11.24
C SER A 184 -8.49 4.50 -10.53
N GLY A 185 -7.39 4.77 -11.25
CA GLY A 185 -6.02 4.63 -10.74
C GLY A 185 -5.73 5.44 -9.49
N TRP A 186 -6.28 6.63 -9.39
CA TRP A 186 -6.21 7.47 -8.20
C TRP A 186 -6.79 6.78 -6.95
N SER A 187 -7.99 6.22 -7.08
CA SER A 187 -8.66 5.51 -5.97
C SER A 187 -7.89 4.27 -5.55
N VAL A 188 -7.37 3.51 -6.53
CA VAL A 188 -6.57 2.29 -6.29
C VAL A 188 -5.28 2.62 -5.56
N ARG A 189 -4.52 3.61 -6.01
CA ARG A 189 -3.28 4.05 -5.33
C ARG A 189 -3.55 4.45 -3.89
N SER A 190 -4.60 5.27 -3.68
CA SER A 190 -4.99 5.71 -2.33
C SER A 190 -5.44 4.56 -1.44
N LEU A 191 -6.05 3.52 -2.01
CA LEU A 191 -6.44 2.33 -1.29
C LEU A 191 -5.22 1.55 -0.80
N VAL A 192 -4.26 1.28 -1.70
CA VAL A 192 -3.00 0.59 -1.37
C VAL A 192 -2.27 1.31 -0.24
N VAL A 193 -2.03 2.62 -0.39
CA VAL A 193 -1.34 3.43 0.62
C VAL A 193 -2.10 3.48 1.94
N GLY A 194 -3.44 3.55 1.88
CA GLY A 194 -4.29 3.57 3.07
C GLY A 194 -4.20 2.27 3.86
N LEU A 195 -4.28 1.12 3.19
CA LEU A 195 -4.14 -0.19 3.82
C LEU A 195 -2.74 -0.40 4.37
N LEU A 196 -1.71 -0.07 3.59
CA LEU A 196 -0.32 -0.14 4.02
C LEU A 196 -0.12 0.66 5.32
N ALA A 197 -0.49 1.94 5.32
CA ALA A 197 -0.36 2.79 6.50
C ALA A 197 -1.13 2.26 7.71
N LYS A 198 -2.35 1.73 7.51
CA LYS A 198 -3.17 1.13 8.56
C LYS A 198 -2.49 -0.10 9.16
N ARG A 199 -2.01 -1.02 8.32
CA ARG A 199 -1.42 -2.29 8.75
C ARG A 199 -0.10 -2.08 9.48
N ILE A 200 0.82 -1.30 8.91
CA ILE A 200 2.11 -1.02 9.54
C ILE A 200 1.90 -0.35 10.91
N LEU A 201 1.00 0.65 11.00
CA LEU A 201 0.70 1.29 12.27
C LEU A 201 0.15 0.31 13.31
N GLN A 202 -0.75 -0.61 12.90
CA GLN A 202 -1.29 -1.63 13.78
C GLN A 202 -0.21 -2.59 14.28
N GLN A 203 0.66 -3.05 13.39
CA GLN A 203 1.76 -3.96 13.73
C GLN A 203 2.77 -3.26 14.63
N ARG A 204 3.17 -2.04 14.34
CA ARG A 204 4.11 -1.28 15.19
C ARG A 204 3.53 -1.03 16.59
N MET A 205 2.23 -0.74 16.69
CA MET A 205 1.56 -0.60 18.00
C MET A 205 1.49 -1.92 18.76
N ALA A 206 1.33 -3.04 18.08
CA ALA A 206 1.36 -4.38 18.69
C ALA A 206 2.79 -4.74 19.13
N ALA A 207 3.77 -4.54 18.25
CA ALA A 207 5.19 -4.79 18.55
C ALA A 207 5.67 -3.99 19.77
N ARG A 208 5.34 -2.70 19.85
CA ARG A 208 5.71 -1.88 21.00
C ARG A 208 5.19 -2.42 22.34
N ARG A 209 3.98 -2.96 22.35
CA ARG A 209 3.45 -3.58 23.59
C ARG A 209 4.21 -4.84 23.98
N MET A 210 4.67 -5.62 22.99
CA MET A 210 5.49 -6.80 23.25
C MET A 210 6.90 -6.39 23.71
N GLU A 211 7.50 -5.39 23.06
CA GLU A 211 8.80 -4.82 23.45
C GLU A 211 8.77 -4.34 24.93
N GLU A 212 7.71 -3.63 25.35
CA GLU A 212 7.54 -3.19 26.74
C GLU A 212 7.43 -4.38 27.74
N LEU A 213 6.81 -5.50 27.33
CA LEU A 213 6.75 -6.71 28.15
C LEU A 213 8.09 -7.43 28.20
N ASP A 214 8.77 -7.57 27.04
CA ASP A 214 10.06 -8.22 26.92
C ASP A 214 11.16 -7.45 27.72
N GLU A 215 11.11 -6.11 27.72
CA GLU A 215 11.98 -5.29 28.55
C GLU A 215 11.78 -5.58 30.06
N MET A 216 10.54 -5.79 30.49
CA MET A 216 10.21 -6.13 31.90
C MET A 216 10.71 -7.53 32.26
N GLU A 217 10.77 -8.47 31.31
CA GLU A 217 11.23 -9.84 31.48
C GLU A 217 12.73 -10.01 31.21
N GLY A 218 13.41 -8.98 30.70
CA GLY A 218 14.85 -9.00 30.39
C GLY A 218 15.20 -9.67 29.05
N ASN A 219 14.24 -9.88 28.18
CA ASN A 219 14.42 -10.40 26.82
C ASN A 219 14.61 -9.25 25.81
N LYS A 220 15.51 -9.42 24.84
CA LYS A 220 15.80 -8.39 23.82
C LYS A 220 15.63 -8.85 22.38
N ASP A 221 14.95 -9.95 22.11
CA ASP A 221 15.17 -10.69 20.87
C ASP A 221 14.22 -10.38 19.67
N ASN A 222 13.26 -9.45 19.78
CA ASN A 222 12.31 -9.27 18.67
C ASN A 222 11.80 -7.82 18.51
N GLU A 223 12.69 -6.88 18.23
CA GLU A 223 12.29 -5.52 17.92
C GLU A 223 11.86 -5.40 16.44
N MET A 224 10.63 -5.02 16.20
CA MET A 224 10.17 -4.63 14.86
C MET A 224 10.94 -3.38 14.39
N PRO A 225 11.46 -3.33 13.15
CA PRO A 225 12.18 -2.16 12.67
C PRO A 225 11.31 -0.90 12.72
N ILE A 226 11.96 0.23 12.93
CA ILE A 226 11.29 1.52 12.76
C ILE A 226 11.01 1.71 11.27
N VAL A 227 9.76 1.97 10.90
CA VAL A 227 9.37 2.12 9.49
C VAL A 227 9.32 3.59 9.11
N TRP A 228 10.11 3.96 8.12
CA TRP A 228 10.02 5.26 7.47
C TRP A 228 9.29 5.12 6.13
N MET A 229 8.16 5.84 6.01
CA MET A 229 7.39 5.86 4.77
C MET A 229 7.60 7.20 4.06
N LEU A 230 8.28 7.15 2.92
CA LEU A 230 8.50 8.26 2.02
C LEU A 230 7.43 8.21 0.92
N ILE A 231 6.62 9.24 0.81
CA ILE A 231 5.49 9.26 -0.12
C ILE A 231 5.72 10.35 -1.15
N ASP A 232 5.97 9.96 -2.39
CA ASP A 232 6.02 10.90 -3.49
C ASP A 232 4.60 11.36 -3.87
N GLU A 233 4.50 12.59 -4.34
CA GLU A 233 3.23 13.20 -4.71
C GLU A 233 2.15 13.07 -3.60
N ALA A 234 2.53 13.25 -2.33
CA ALA A 234 1.67 13.02 -1.15
C ALA A 234 0.31 13.74 -1.23
N HIS A 235 0.21 14.83 -2.00
CA HIS A 235 -1.05 15.53 -2.25
C HIS A 235 -2.12 14.66 -2.91
N GLN A 236 -1.71 13.59 -3.60
CA GLN A 236 -2.62 12.61 -4.18
C GLN A 236 -3.35 11.80 -3.12
N PHE A 237 -2.76 11.59 -1.96
CA PHE A 237 -3.27 10.75 -0.88
C PHE A 237 -3.97 11.56 0.21
N ILE A 238 -3.50 12.79 0.43
CA ILE A 238 -4.08 13.74 1.40
C ILE A 238 -4.41 15.05 0.65
N PRO A 239 -5.49 15.09 -0.13
CA PRO A 239 -5.88 16.29 -0.86
C PRO A 239 -6.39 17.39 0.09
N ASN A 240 -6.20 18.65 -0.30
CA ASN A 240 -6.72 19.80 0.47
C ASN A 240 -8.26 19.78 0.60
N ASN A 241 -8.95 19.28 -0.41
CA ASN A 241 -10.40 19.13 -0.44
C ASN A 241 -10.80 17.67 -0.67
N GLY A 242 -11.75 17.19 0.12
CA GLY A 242 -12.21 15.81 0.05
C GLY A 242 -11.41 14.87 0.94
N LYS A 243 -11.65 13.57 0.77
CA LYS A 243 -10.96 12.49 1.48
C LYS A 243 -10.73 11.32 0.54
N THR A 244 -9.61 10.65 0.72
CA THR A 244 -9.26 9.40 0.05
C THR A 244 -9.24 8.25 1.08
N PRO A 245 -9.19 6.99 0.66
CA PRO A 245 -8.95 5.87 1.56
C PRO A 245 -7.68 6.03 2.42
N ALA A 246 -6.64 6.69 1.89
CA ALA A 246 -5.38 6.94 2.60
C ALA A 246 -5.44 8.08 3.62
N THR A 247 -6.36 9.04 3.47
CA THR A 247 -6.37 10.28 4.27
C THR A 247 -6.39 9.98 5.78
N LYS A 248 -7.31 9.15 6.25
CA LYS A 248 -7.46 8.86 7.69
C LYS A 248 -6.29 8.03 8.25
N PRO A 249 -5.84 6.95 7.59
CA PRO A 249 -4.66 6.20 8.02
C PRO A 249 -3.39 7.06 8.11
N LEU A 250 -3.08 7.85 7.08
CA LEU A 250 -1.89 8.70 7.07
C LEU A 250 -1.93 9.80 8.13
N LEU A 251 -3.07 10.46 8.32
CA LEU A 251 -3.23 11.44 9.41
C LEU A 251 -3.07 10.79 10.80
N ARG A 252 -3.50 9.56 10.96
CA ARG A 252 -3.29 8.82 12.20
C ARG A 252 -1.82 8.49 12.40
N TRP A 253 -1.12 8.10 11.32
CA TRP A 253 0.33 7.85 11.35
C TRP A 253 1.10 9.07 11.84
N VAL A 254 0.88 10.23 11.23
CA VAL A 254 1.57 11.48 11.63
C VAL A 254 1.29 11.87 13.09
N LYS A 255 0.09 11.55 13.62
CA LYS A 255 -0.30 11.89 15.00
C LYS A 255 0.24 10.92 16.05
N ILE A 256 0.39 9.66 15.74
CA ILE A 256 0.67 8.57 16.70
C ILE A 256 2.05 7.96 16.46
N GLY A 257 2.59 8.05 15.25
CA GLY A 257 3.88 7.46 14.85
C GLY A 257 5.10 8.20 15.37
N ARG A 258 5.00 8.83 16.54
CA ARG A 258 6.12 9.53 17.20
C ARG A 258 6.79 8.62 18.20
#